data_b917dc253e969055d5a1c36a1a786067
#
_entry.id   b917dc253e969055d5a1c36a1a786067
#
_cell.length_a   1.000
_cell.length_b   1.000
_cell.length_c   1.000
_cell.angle_alpha   90.00
_cell.angle_beta   90.00
_cell.angle_gamma   90.00
#
_symmetry.space_group_name_H-M   'P 1'
#
loop_
_entity.id
_entity.type
_entity.pdbx_description
1 polymer ?
#
loop_
_entity_poly.entity_id
_entity_poly.type
_entity_poly.pdbx_seq_one_letter_code
_entity_poly.pdbx_strand_id
1 'polypeptide(L)'
;MLYARQSTQEEMNRLASLLPEYEVVMQMEGTGPITGPALMAEIGDVRRFKNKKALVAFAGIDAPPFQSGNFESKSRHVSKRGSPHLRRTVFLVANIILTLSHKDNSVFCFMDKKRAEGKHYYVYTIAGSAKFLRIYYARVSEYLRTQEPPAAAICLDCKD
;
A
#
# COMPACT_ATOMS: atom_id res chain seq x y z
N MET A 1 -0.30 -22.83 -20.25
CA MET A 1 0.16 -21.91 -19.18
C MET A 1 -0.58 -20.56 -19.15
N LEU A 2 -0.92 -19.95 -20.28
CA LEU A 2 -1.64 -18.66 -20.32
C LEU A 2 -3.05 -18.75 -19.72
N TYR A 3 -3.82 -19.78 -20.06
CA TYR A 3 -5.19 -20.00 -19.54
C TYR A 3 -5.25 -20.13 -18.02
N ALA A 4 -4.31 -20.84 -17.40
CA ALA A 4 -4.28 -21.01 -15.95
C ALA A 4 -4.02 -19.66 -15.21
N ARG A 5 -3.21 -18.78 -15.80
CA ARG A 5 -2.96 -17.44 -15.25
C ARG A 5 -4.19 -16.54 -15.34
N GLN A 6 -4.89 -16.58 -16.48
CA GLN A 6 -6.11 -15.78 -16.66
C GLN A 6 -7.20 -16.22 -15.68
N SER A 7 -7.47 -17.53 -15.59
CA SER A 7 -8.46 -18.07 -14.66
C SER A 7 -8.15 -17.71 -13.20
N THR A 8 -6.88 -17.78 -12.78
CA THR A 8 -6.49 -17.40 -11.42
C THR A 8 -6.67 -15.90 -11.16
N GLN A 9 -6.34 -15.06 -12.16
CA GLN A 9 -6.52 -13.61 -12.03
C GLN A 9 -8.00 -13.22 -11.98
N GLU A 10 -8.85 -13.86 -12.78
CA GLU A 10 -10.30 -13.65 -12.78
C GLU A 10 -10.90 -14.03 -11.43
N GLU A 11 -10.51 -15.17 -10.86
CA GLU A 11 -10.98 -15.60 -9.56
C GLU A 11 -10.49 -14.66 -8.44
N MET A 12 -9.25 -14.21 -8.50
CA MET A 12 -8.72 -13.21 -7.57
C MET A 12 -9.50 -11.89 -7.64
N ASN A 13 -9.86 -11.44 -8.85
CA ASN A 13 -10.67 -10.25 -9.05
C ASN A 13 -12.08 -10.44 -8.49
N ARG A 14 -12.69 -11.61 -8.74
CA ARG A 14 -14.00 -11.97 -8.22
C ARG A 14 -14.01 -11.96 -6.69
N LEU A 15 -13.04 -12.57 -6.05
CA LEU A 15 -12.92 -12.59 -4.59
C LEU A 15 -12.65 -11.20 -4.02
N ALA A 16 -11.78 -10.43 -4.65
CA ALA A 16 -11.49 -9.07 -4.23
C ALA A 16 -12.72 -8.15 -4.30
N SER A 17 -13.57 -8.30 -5.33
CA SER A 17 -14.80 -7.50 -5.48
C SER A 17 -15.84 -7.74 -4.38
N LEU A 18 -15.72 -8.82 -3.60
CA LEU A 18 -16.58 -9.09 -2.45
C LEU A 18 -16.14 -8.32 -1.19
N LEU A 19 -14.95 -7.75 -1.18
CA LEU A 19 -14.42 -7.02 -0.03
C LEU A 19 -14.97 -5.58 -0.01
N PRO A 20 -15.37 -5.07 1.17
CA PRO A 20 -15.98 -3.74 1.27
C PRO A 20 -15.08 -2.61 0.77
N GLU A 21 -13.77 -2.73 0.96
CA GLU A 21 -12.78 -1.73 0.56
C GLU A 21 -12.42 -1.77 -0.94
N TYR A 22 -12.96 -2.72 -1.71
CA TYR A 22 -12.59 -2.90 -3.13
C TYR A 22 -12.68 -1.62 -3.95
N GLU A 23 -13.81 -0.93 -3.87
CA GLU A 23 -14.04 0.28 -4.66
C GLU A 23 -13.06 1.40 -4.29
N VAL A 24 -12.80 1.58 -2.99
CA VAL A 24 -11.85 2.59 -2.50
C VAL A 24 -10.44 2.30 -3.01
N VAL A 25 -10.05 1.02 -3.02
CA VAL A 25 -8.74 0.61 -3.54
C VAL A 25 -8.66 0.82 -5.05
N MET A 26 -9.71 0.45 -5.80
CA MET A 26 -9.72 0.60 -7.27
C MET A 26 -9.78 2.05 -7.74
N GLN A 27 -10.24 2.98 -6.90
CA GLN A 27 -10.21 4.41 -7.17
C GLN A 27 -8.84 5.07 -6.91
N MET A 28 -7.90 4.33 -6.35
CA MET A 28 -6.55 4.88 -6.14
C MET A 28 -5.76 4.88 -7.44
N GLU A 29 -5.09 5.98 -7.76
CA GLU A 29 -4.23 6.02 -8.94
C GLU A 29 -3.09 5.00 -8.87
N GLY A 30 -2.82 4.38 -10.02
CA GLY A 30 -1.84 3.30 -10.16
C GLY A 30 -2.37 1.93 -9.79
N THR A 31 -3.59 1.83 -9.26
CA THR A 31 -4.27 0.54 -9.08
C THR A 31 -5.14 0.22 -10.29
N GLY A 32 -5.22 -1.05 -10.60
CA GLY A 32 -6.00 -1.57 -11.72
C GLY A 32 -6.39 -3.02 -11.44
N PRO A 33 -7.02 -3.72 -12.42
CA PRO A 33 -7.57 -5.06 -12.21
C PRO A 33 -6.52 -6.13 -11.86
N ILE A 34 -5.23 -5.83 -12.01
CA ILE A 34 -4.13 -6.73 -11.61
C ILE A 34 -3.55 -6.30 -10.27
N THR A 35 -3.25 -5.00 -10.12
CA THR A 35 -2.53 -4.49 -8.95
C THR A 35 -3.43 -4.29 -7.74
N GLY A 36 -4.69 -3.86 -7.93
CA GLY A 36 -5.65 -3.67 -6.83
C GLY A 36 -5.92 -4.96 -6.05
N PRO A 37 -6.44 -6.03 -6.70
CA PRO A 37 -6.66 -7.31 -6.05
C PRO A 37 -5.39 -7.92 -5.45
N ALA A 38 -4.23 -7.77 -6.12
CA ALA A 38 -2.96 -8.25 -5.58
C ALA A 38 -2.55 -7.51 -4.31
N LEU A 39 -2.78 -6.18 -4.22
CA LEU A 39 -2.56 -5.42 -2.99
C LEU A 39 -3.46 -5.91 -1.86
N MET A 40 -4.75 -6.09 -2.15
CA MET A 40 -5.74 -6.53 -1.15
C MET A 40 -5.42 -7.94 -0.65
N ALA A 41 -5.06 -8.86 -1.54
CA ALA A 41 -4.68 -10.23 -1.18
C ALA A 41 -3.44 -10.28 -0.25
N GLU A 42 -2.42 -9.46 -0.52
CA GLU A 42 -1.19 -9.42 0.26
C GLU A 42 -1.35 -8.67 1.59
N ILE A 43 -2.12 -7.60 1.60
CA ILE A 43 -2.33 -6.78 2.79
C ILE A 43 -3.35 -7.44 3.71
N GLY A 44 -4.42 -8.04 3.14
CA GLY A 44 -5.56 -8.52 3.91
C GLY A 44 -6.23 -7.37 4.67
N ASP A 45 -6.75 -7.66 5.86
CA ASP A 45 -7.36 -6.61 6.69
C ASP A 45 -6.30 -5.60 7.14
N VAL A 46 -6.48 -4.35 6.73
CA VAL A 46 -5.57 -3.26 7.06
C VAL A 46 -5.52 -2.97 8.58
N ARG A 47 -6.59 -3.31 9.33
CA ARG A 47 -6.69 -3.11 10.78
C ARG A 47 -5.73 -3.98 11.58
N ARG A 48 -5.22 -5.07 11.01
CA ARG A 48 -4.16 -5.90 11.61
C ARG A 48 -2.84 -5.15 11.83
N PHE A 49 -2.64 -4.04 11.12
CA PHE A 49 -1.45 -3.22 11.27
C PHE A 49 -1.68 -2.11 12.29
N LYS A 50 -0.86 -2.03 13.31
CA LYS A 50 -0.94 -1.01 14.35
C LYS A 50 -0.91 0.44 13.81
N ASN A 51 -0.23 0.66 12.70
CA ASN A 51 -0.12 1.97 12.06
C ASN A 51 0.45 1.84 10.62
N LYS A 52 0.39 2.95 9.88
CA LYS A 52 0.92 3.04 8.51
C LYS A 52 2.41 2.68 8.35
N LYS A 53 3.23 2.83 9.41
CA LYS A 53 4.66 2.44 9.38
C LYS A 53 4.80 0.92 9.43
N ALA A 54 3.93 0.23 10.18
CA ALA A 54 3.91 -1.23 10.25
C ALA A 54 3.59 -1.86 8.88
N LEU A 55 2.67 -1.27 8.10
CA LEU A 55 2.39 -1.73 6.74
C LEU A 55 3.59 -1.54 5.81
N VAL A 56 4.30 -0.41 5.91
CA VAL A 56 5.53 -0.16 5.12
C VAL A 56 6.63 -1.16 5.48
N ALA A 57 6.79 -1.46 6.77
CA ALA A 57 7.74 -2.48 7.25
C ALA A 57 7.34 -3.90 6.79
N PHE A 58 6.03 -4.20 6.77
CA PHE A 58 5.52 -5.47 6.23
C PHE A 58 5.82 -5.64 4.74
N ALA A 59 5.85 -4.57 3.95
CA ALA A 59 6.34 -4.62 2.56
C ALA A 59 7.88 -4.72 2.47
N GLY A 60 8.59 -4.48 3.59
CA GLY A 60 10.05 -4.49 3.64
C GLY A 60 10.72 -3.38 2.83
N ILE A 61 10.03 -2.24 2.69
CA ILE A 61 10.53 -1.02 2.00
C ILE A 61 10.87 0.10 2.98
N ASP A 62 10.81 -0.19 4.27
CA ASP A 62 11.35 0.66 5.32
C ASP A 62 12.88 0.69 5.24
N ALA A 63 13.46 1.83 5.57
CA ALA A 63 14.90 2.03 5.68
C ALA A 63 15.23 2.33 7.13
N PRO A 64 15.39 1.30 7.99
CA PRO A 64 15.70 1.51 9.39
C PRO A 64 17.03 2.24 9.54
N PRO A 65 17.20 3.08 10.57
CA PRO A 65 18.48 3.68 10.86
C PRO A 65 19.49 2.58 11.19
N PHE A 66 20.65 2.67 10.58
CA PHE A 66 21.78 1.82 10.93
C PHE A 66 22.72 2.64 11.81
N GLN A 67 22.64 2.42 13.10
CA GLN A 67 23.42 3.12 14.12
C GLN A 67 24.21 2.09 14.94
N SER A 68 25.49 2.34 15.13
CA SER A 68 26.34 1.56 16.01
C SER A 68 27.22 2.52 16.81
N GLY A 69 26.94 2.68 18.10
CA GLY A 69 27.59 3.68 18.95
C GLY A 69 27.41 5.09 18.37
N ASN A 70 28.50 5.79 18.15
CA ASN A 70 28.50 7.16 17.58
C ASN A 70 28.45 7.17 16.04
N PHE A 71 28.36 6.00 15.39
CA PHE A 71 28.32 5.91 13.93
C PHE A 71 26.88 5.89 13.41
N GLU A 72 26.52 6.88 12.59
CA GLU A 72 25.25 6.90 11.83
C GLU A 72 25.56 6.79 10.33
N SER A 73 25.08 5.71 9.70
CA SER A 73 25.26 5.52 8.26
C SER A 73 24.42 6.51 7.47
N LYS A 74 25.08 7.27 6.57
CA LYS A 74 24.42 8.15 5.61
C LYS A 74 23.68 7.38 4.50
N SER A 75 24.10 6.15 4.21
CA SER A 75 23.46 5.27 3.22
C SER A 75 22.56 4.26 3.89
N ARG A 76 21.25 4.33 3.63
CA ARG A 76 20.27 3.43 4.20
C ARG A 76 19.70 2.54 3.12
N HIS A 77 19.77 1.24 3.36
CA HIS A 77 19.14 0.24 2.49
C HIS A 77 17.76 -0.14 3.01
N VAL A 78 16.87 -0.54 2.11
CA VAL A 78 15.56 -1.10 2.48
C VAL A 78 15.75 -2.43 3.21
N SER A 79 14.92 -2.70 4.21
CA SER A 79 15.07 -3.86 5.10
C SER A 79 14.89 -5.19 4.38
N LYS A 80 14.03 -5.24 3.36
CA LYS A 80 13.62 -6.45 2.61
C LYS A 80 13.08 -7.59 3.49
N ARG A 81 12.80 -7.33 4.76
CA ARG A 81 12.37 -8.35 5.74
C ARG A 81 10.89 -8.73 5.64
N GLY A 82 10.12 -7.99 4.85
CA GLY A 82 8.68 -8.20 4.70
C GLY A 82 8.30 -9.00 3.44
N SER A 83 7.01 -8.93 3.04
CA SER A 83 6.49 -9.63 1.86
C SER A 83 7.18 -9.17 0.57
N PRO A 84 7.85 -10.07 -0.17
CA PRO A 84 8.41 -9.74 -1.47
C PRO A 84 7.32 -9.49 -2.51
N HIS A 85 6.17 -10.15 -2.39
CA HIS A 85 5.04 -9.99 -3.30
C HIS A 85 4.42 -8.60 -3.16
N LEU A 86 4.12 -8.18 -1.94
CA LEU A 86 3.63 -6.81 -1.68
C LEU A 86 4.63 -5.77 -2.16
N ARG A 87 5.92 -5.95 -1.87
CA ARG A 87 6.98 -5.04 -2.32
C ARG A 87 7.01 -4.91 -3.84
N ARG A 88 6.90 -6.03 -4.58
CA ARG A 88 6.83 -6.02 -6.04
C ARG A 88 5.58 -5.27 -6.52
N THR A 89 4.41 -5.56 -5.95
CA THR A 89 3.15 -4.95 -6.37
C THR A 89 3.16 -3.45 -6.15
N VAL A 90 3.60 -2.95 -4.99
CA VAL A 90 3.67 -1.49 -4.75
C VAL A 90 4.74 -0.80 -5.60
N PHE A 91 5.81 -1.50 -5.97
CA PHE A 91 6.80 -0.98 -6.91
C PHE A 91 6.20 -0.83 -8.32
N LEU A 92 5.39 -1.80 -8.77
CA LEU A 92 4.64 -1.70 -10.04
C LEU A 92 3.65 -0.54 -10.01
N VAL A 93 2.88 -0.38 -8.93
CA VAL A 93 1.96 0.75 -8.75
C VAL A 93 2.71 2.09 -8.83
N ALA A 94 3.85 2.23 -8.17
CA ALA A 94 4.65 3.45 -8.25
C ALA A 94 5.14 3.73 -9.67
N ASN A 95 5.51 2.69 -10.44
CA ASN A 95 5.89 2.85 -11.85
C ASN A 95 4.71 3.27 -12.72
N ILE A 96 3.52 2.70 -12.51
CA ILE A 96 2.32 3.10 -13.22
C ILE A 96 2.03 4.59 -12.96
N ILE A 97 2.09 5.03 -11.70
CA ILE A 97 1.91 6.45 -11.34
C ILE A 97 2.94 7.34 -12.03
N LEU A 98 4.20 6.91 -12.11
CA LEU A 98 5.25 7.66 -12.84
C LEU A 98 4.95 7.74 -14.34
N THR A 99 4.43 6.68 -14.94
CA THR A 99 4.09 6.62 -16.36
C THR A 99 2.88 7.49 -16.70
N LEU A 100 1.85 7.50 -15.83
CA LEU A 100 0.66 8.34 -15.99
C LEU A 100 0.97 9.83 -15.85
N SER A 101 2.00 10.18 -15.08
CA SER A 101 2.51 11.55 -14.91
C SER A 101 1.45 12.59 -14.49
N HIS A 102 0.45 12.19 -13.71
CA HIS A 102 -0.62 13.08 -13.24
C HIS A 102 -0.10 14.04 -12.18
N LYS A 103 0.02 15.32 -12.53
CA LYS A 103 0.57 16.37 -11.64
C LYS A 103 -0.26 16.60 -10.36
N ASP A 104 -1.51 16.22 -10.34
CA ASP A 104 -2.38 16.30 -9.17
C ASP A 104 -2.17 15.14 -8.20
N ASN A 105 -1.50 14.07 -8.62
CA ASN A 105 -1.21 12.93 -7.76
C ASN A 105 -0.08 13.25 -6.78
N SER A 106 -0.40 13.17 -5.50
CA SER A 106 0.56 13.48 -4.43
C SER A 106 1.77 12.54 -4.39
N VAL A 107 1.62 11.28 -4.86
CA VAL A 107 2.71 10.31 -4.95
C VAL A 107 3.62 10.66 -6.13
N PHE A 108 3.03 11.00 -7.28
CA PHE A 108 3.79 11.47 -8.44
C PHE A 108 4.61 12.71 -8.11
N CYS A 109 3.98 13.76 -7.57
CA CYS A 109 4.67 14.99 -7.18
C CYS A 109 5.83 14.74 -6.21
N PHE A 110 5.64 13.81 -5.27
CA PHE A 110 6.69 13.43 -4.32
C PHE A 110 7.87 12.73 -4.99
N MET A 111 7.60 11.83 -5.94
CA MET A 111 8.64 11.14 -6.70
C MET A 111 9.37 12.10 -7.66
N ASP A 112 8.61 12.96 -8.34
CA ASP A 112 9.16 13.94 -9.28
C ASP A 112 10.07 14.95 -8.58
N LYS A 113 9.66 15.44 -7.41
CA LYS A 113 10.54 16.27 -6.56
C LYS A 113 11.87 15.57 -6.27
N LYS A 114 11.83 14.30 -5.88
CA LYS A 114 13.04 13.53 -5.59
C LYS A 114 13.89 13.25 -6.83
N ARG A 115 13.26 13.10 -7.99
CA ARG A 115 13.94 12.99 -9.28
C ARG A 115 14.66 14.30 -9.61
N ALA A 116 13.99 15.44 -9.41
CA ALA A 116 14.59 16.77 -9.59
C ALA A 116 15.76 17.03 -8.62
N GLU A 117 15.75 16.43 -7.42
CA GLU A 117 16.88 16.44 -6.48
C GLU A 117 18.06 15.57 -6.93
N GLY A 118 18.01 14.95 -8.12
CA GLY A 118 19.07 14.08 -8.66
C GLY A 118 19.14 12.70 -8.01
N LYS A 119 18.08 12.25 -7.32
CA LYS A 119 18.06 10.91 -6.72
C LYS A 119 17.93 9.82 -7.78
N HIS A 120 18.61 8.70 -7.56
CA HIS A 120 18.56 7.55 -8.44
C HIS A 120 17.13 6.97 -8.54
N TYR A 121 16.79 6.41 -9.70
CA TYR A 121 15.47 5.85 -10.03
C TYR A 121 14.88 4.96 -8.92
N TYR A 122 15.63 3.98 -8.44
CA TYR A 122 15.14 3.10 -7.37
C TYR A 122 14.87 3.83 -6.04
N VAL A 123 15.61 4.89 -5.75
CA VAL A 123 15.44 5.65 -4.51
C VAL A 123 14.10 6.39 -4.50
N TYR A 124 13.78 7.12 -5.57
CA TYR A 124 12.52 7.85 -5.60
C TYR A 124 11.31 6.94 -5.82
N THR A 125 11.45 5.84 -6.57
CA THR A 125 10.37 4.87 -6.77
C THR A 125 10.02 4.13 -5.47
N ILE A 126 11.01 3.68 -4.71
CA ILE A 126 10.79 3.05 -3.39
C ILE A 126 10.20 4.06 -2.40
N ALA A 127 10.66 5.30 -2.41
CA ALA A 127 10.08 6.35 -1.57
C ALA A 127 8.61 6.64 -1.94
N GLY A 128 8.28 6.63 -3.24
CA GLY A 128 6.91 6.70 -3.75
C GLY A 128 6.05 5.52 -3.32
N SER A 129 6.57 4.30 -3.43
CA SER A 129 5.92 3.08 -2.94
C SER A 129 5.57 3.17 -1.45
N ALA A 130 6.49 3.63 -0.62
CA ALA A 130 6.25 3.82 0.81
C ALA A 130 5.21 4.93 1.08
N LYS A 131 5.19 5.99 0.27
CA LYS A 131 4.16 7.04 0.37
C LYS A 131 2.79 6.49 -0.05
N PHE A 132 2.72 5.73 -1.14
CA PHE A 132 1.49 5.07 -1.60
C PHE A 132 0.89 4.17 -0.50
N LEU A 133 1.67 3.29 0.12
CA LEU A 133 1.18 2.43 1.20
C LEU A 133 0.65 3.21 2.41
N ARG A 134 1.22 4.36 2.73
CA ARG A 134 0.71 5.22 3.81
C ARG A 134 -0.64 5.83 3.46
N ILE A 135 -0.85 6.20 2.19
CA ILE A 135 -2.13 6.70 1.68
C ILE A 135 -3.15 5.57 1.64
N TYR A 136 -2.77 4.40 1.14
CA TYR A 136 -3.59 3.20 1.15
C TYR A 136 -4.11 2.90 2.57
N TYR A 137 -3.20 2.81 3.53
CA TYR A 137 -3.54 2.58 4.93
C TYR A 137 -4.57 3.59 5.45
N ALA A 138 -4.34 4.88 5.20
CA ALA A 138 -5.22 5.93 5.69
C ALA A 138 -6.62 5.85 5.06
N ARG A 139 -6.71 5.73 3.73
CA ARG A 139 -7.99 5.69 3.01
C ARG A 139 -8.81 4.45 3.36
N VAL A 140 -8.18 3.28 3.35
CA VAL A 140 -8.88 2.01 3.64
C VAL A 140 -9.29 1.94 5.11
N SER A 141 -8.43 2.36 6.04
CA SER A 141 -8.77 2.38 7.47
C SER A 141 -9.89 3.36 7.79
N GLU A 142 -9.92 4.51 7.14
CA GLU A 142 -10.99 5.50 7.30
C GLU A 142 -12.31 4.95 6.74
N TYR A 143 -12.28 4.37 5.55
CA TYR A 143 -13.45 3.76 4.93
C TYR A 143 -14.04 2.63 5.80
N LEU A 144 -13.23 1.69 6.24
CA LEU A 144 -13.70 0.58 7.07
C LEU A 144 -14.29 1.08 8.40
N ARG A 145 -13.72 2.13 8.99
CA ARG A 145 -14.26 2.75 10.20
C ARG A 145 -15.63 3.40 9.97
N THR A 146 -15.88 3.97 8.79
CA THR A 146 -17.20 4.56 8.45
C THR A 146 -18.26 3.49 8.18
N GLN A 147 -17.84 2.27 7.82
CA GLN A 147 -18.76 1.14 7.62
C GLN A 147 -19.14 0.43 8.93
N GLU A 148 -18.35 0.59 9.99
CA GLU A 148 -18.68 0.04 11.30
C GLU A 148 -19.81 0.89 11.93
N PRO A 149 -20.95 0.29 12.37
CA PRO A 149 -21.96 1.04 13.09
C PRO A 149 -21.34 1.63 14.38
N PRO A 150 -21.73 2.82 14.81
CA PRO A 150 -21.19 3.43 16.02
C PRO A 150 -21.40 2.48 17.20
N ALA A 151 -20.34 2.20 17.94
CA ALA A 151 -20.30 1.27 19.08
C ALA A 151 -21.33 1.55 20.19
N ALA A 152 -22.11 2.60 20.08
CA ALA A 152 -23.17 2.99 21.02
C ALA A 152 -24.53 2.27 20.80
N ALA A 153 -24.68 1.43 19.76
CA ALA A 153 -25.96 0.77 19.46
C ALA A 153 -26.14 -0.63 20.07
N ILE A 154 -25.13 -1.14 20.80
CA ILE A 154 -25.15 -2.52 21.33
C ILE A 154 -25.53 -2.62 22.82
N CYS A 155 -25.93 -1.54 23.45
CA CYS A 155 -26.24 -1.52 24.89
C CYS A 155 -27.64 -0.97 25.20
N LEU A 156 -28.73 -1.52 24.62
CA LEU A 156 -30.09 -1.17 25.07
C LEU A 156 -31.13 -2.31 25.06
N ASP A 157 -30.74 -3.59 25.01
CA ASP A 157 -31.69 -4.69 25.21
C ASP A 157 -31.14 -5.81 26.09
N CYS A 158 -30.80 -5.45 27.33
CA CYS A 158 -30.65 -6.42 28.42
C CYS A 158 -31.16 -5.78 29.71
N LYS A 159 -32.48 -5.55 29.78
CA LYS A 159 -33.24 -5.44 30.99
C LYS A 159 -34.60 -6.06 30.73
N ASP A 160 -34.72 -7.32 31.08
CA ASP A 160 -35.86 -7.90 31.78
C ASP A 160 -35.49 -9.33 32.24
#